data_861fcd4e43162cb0167303ea75ce3c78
#
_entry.id   861fcd4e43162cb0167303ea75ce3c78
#
_cell.length_a   1.000
_cell.length_b   1.000
_cell.length_c   1.000
_cell.angle_alpha   90.00
_cell.angle_beta   90.00
_cell.angle_gamma   90.00
#
_symmetry.space_group_name_H-M   'P 1'
#
loop_
_entity.id
_entity.type
_entity.pdbx_description
1 polymer ?
#
loop_
_entity_poly.entity_id
_entity_poly.type
_entity_poly.pdbx_seq_one_letter_code
_entity_poly.pdbx_strand_id
1 'polypeptide(L)'
;MTKNPFNFKTTAEIKVPESLIDQIIGQNEAVEIVKKAAKQRRNVLLIGTPGTGKSLLGQALAKLLGKEKLIDVLAYPNLQDENVPLVKIVPKSKGRDLVAKARIQATTSFKNQSTIILIIVLITSIIPYLLWKSGNISDIIYAASMITSIIFIIGLILFLNLGKRMKMSSVVIPKLLLDNSEKNNAPYIEATGAHAGALLGDVLHDPLQSGGLGTPAHERLIPGCIHRANGGVLYIDEIGTLDPHSQQELLTALQEKKYPITGQSERSSGSMVRSDPLPTDFILVAAGNYQTIEKMHPALRSRIRGYGYEVYVNDTMPDTPENRFKIAQFVAQEVNKDKKIPHFTKEAVEVIIIEAKKRAGVAGKLTLRLRELGGLVRAAGDLALEQGFKEVLPTHVNKAKFLSRTLEQQIADK
;
A
#
# COMPACT_ATOMS: atom_id res chain seq x y z
N MET A 1 -44.98 -2.45 16.07
CA MET A 1 -44.33 -2.62 17.39
C MET A 1 -42.83 -2.66 17.20
N THR A 2 -42.16 -1.55 17.35
CA THR A 2 -40.69 -1.46 17.28
C THR A 2 -40.11 -2.17 18.51
N LYS A 3 -39.50 -3.36 18.30
CA LYS A 3 -38.76 -4.06 19.36
C LYS A 3 -37.77 -3.07 19.99
N ASN A 4 -37.83 -2.94 21.32
CA ASN A 4 -36.87 -2.11 22.07
C ASN A 4 -35.44 -2.57 21.69
N PRO A 5 -34.61 -1.76 21.00
CA PRO A 5 -33.31 -2.19 20.52
C PRO A 5 -32.32 -2.51 21.65
N PHE A 6 -32.65 -2.14 22.92
CA PHE A 6 -31.85 -2.39 24.13
C PHE A 6 -32.19 -3.73 24.82
N ASN A 7 -32.67 -4.73 24.13
CA ASN A 7 -32.97 -6.03 24.71
C ASN A 7 -31.81 -7.01 24.57
N PHE A 8 -30.67 -6.72 25.19
CA PHE A 8 -29.50 -7.60 25.29
C PHE A 8 -28.96 -7.60 26.72
N LYS A 9 -28.34 -8.71 27.17
CA LYS A 9 -27.66 -8.81 28.47
C LYS A 9 -26.21 -8.34 28.34
N THR A 10 -25.52 -8.79 27.31
CA THR A 10 -24.12 -8.44 27.03
C THR A 10 -23.91 -8.07 25.56
N THR A 11 -22.82 -7.36 25.28
CA THR A 11 -22.44 -7.00 23.90
C THR A 11 -22.15 -8.21 23.01
N ALA A 12 -21.99 -9.44 23.55
CA ALA A 12 -21.85 -10.67 22.78
C ALA A 12 -23.11 -10.98 21.94
N GLU A 13 -24.29 -10.55 22.41
CA GLU A 13 -25.56 -10.77 21.72
C GLU A 13 -25.80 -9.77 20.57
N ILE A 14 -24.97 -8.71 20.49
CA ILE A 14 -25.13 -7.67 19.46
C ILE A 14 -24.42 -8.13 18.17
N LYS A 15 -25.20 -8.31 17.11
CA LYS A 15 -24.65 -8.65 15.80
C LYS A 15 -23.86 -7.48 15.21
N VAL A 16 -22.57 -7.67 15.01
CA VAL A 16 -21.71 -6.71 14.33
C VAL A 16 -21.82 -6.94 12.82
N PRO A 17 -22.10 -5.89 12.01
CA PRO A 17 -22.14 -6.02 10.57
C PRO A 17 -20.77 -6.43 9.98
N GLU A 18 -20.78 -7.31 8.98
CA GLU A 18 -19.54 -7.71 8.27
C GLU A 18 -19.05 -6.62 7.31
N SER A 19 -19.98 -5.88 6.73
CA SER A 19 -19.65 -4.80 5.80
C SER A 19 -19.12 -3.57 6.54
N LEU A 20 -17.94 -3.05 6.13
CA LEU A 20 -17.34 -1.86 6.75
C LEU A 20 -18.27 -0.63 6.68
N ILE A 21 -19.04 -0.49 5.60
CA ILE A 21 -19.92 0.66 5.44
C ILE A 21 -21.07 0.66 6.45
N ASP A 22 -21.54 -0.52 6.85
CA ASP A 22 -22.61 -0.68 7.83
C ASP A 22 -22.08 -0.59 9.28
N GLN A 23 -20.76 -0.65 9.45
CA GLN A 23 -20.08 -0.40 10.73
C GLN A 23 -19.94 1.09 11.03
N ILE A 24 -20.16 1.98 10.07
CA ILE A 24 -20.02 3.42 10.24
C ILE A 24 -21.22 3.96 11.02
N ILE A 25 -20.95 4.64 12.14
CA ILE A 25 -21.94 5.10 13.08
C ILE A 25 -22.17 6.59 12.96
N GLY A 26 -23.45 7.01 12.88
CA GLY A 26 -23.87 8.41 12.95
C GLY A 26 -23.53 9.28 11.73
N GLN A 27 -22.98 8.69 10.66
CA GLN A 27 -22.54 9.40 9.46
C GLN A 27 -23.40 9.09 8.23
N ASN A 28 -24.72 9.07 8.39
CA ASN A 28 -25.63 8.59 7.33
C ASN A 28 -25.44 9.35 6.00
N GLU A 29 -25.32 10.69 6.05
CA GLU A 29 -25.11 11.51 4.86
C GLU A 29 -23.76 11.21 4.19
N ALA A 30 -22.68 11.14 4.97
CA ALA A 30 -21.36 10.79 4.46
C ALA A 30 -21.32 9.39 3.84
N VAL A 31 -22.02 8.42 4.43
CA VAL A 31 -22.17 7.05 3.91
C VAL A 31 -22.88 7.06 2.55
N GLU A 32 -23.98 7.79 2.41
CA GLU A 32 -24.71 7.89 1.12
C GLU A 32 -23.87 8.56 0.03
N ILE A 33 -23.10 9.59 0.39
CA ILE A 33 -22.20 10.25 -0.56
C ILE A 33 -21.05 9.30 -0.96
N VAL A 34 -20.47 8.56 0.00
CA VAL A 34 -19.42 7.57 -0.29
C VAL A 34 -19.93 6.46 -1.21
N LYS A 35 -21.16 5.97 -1.03
CA LYS A 35 -21.80 5.00 -1.96
C LYS A 35 -21.93 5.58 -3.36
N LYS A 36 -22.41 6.83 -3.49
CA LYS A 36 -22.49 7.53 -4.79
C LYS A 36 -21.12 7.75 -5.41
N ALA A 37 -20.13 8.17 -4.61
CA ALA A 37 -18.76 8.37 -5.05
C ALA A 37 -18.12 7.08 -5.58
N ALA A 38 -18.33 5.96 -4.90
CA ALA A 38 -17.85 4.65 -5.35
C ALA A 38 -18.49 4.26 -6.71
N LYS A 39 -19.81 4.37 -6.84
CA LYS A 39 -20.53 4.03 -8.07
C LYS A 39 -20.11 4.90 -9.27
N GLN A 40 -19.89 6.19 -9.04
CA GLN A 40 -19.56 7.16 -10.09
C GLN A 40 -18.04 7.39 -10.24
N ARG A 41 -17.21 6.75 -9.41
CA ARG A 41 -15.74 6.94 -9.34
C ARG A 41 -15.36 8.42 -9.18
N ARG A 42 -15.96 9.07 -8.17
CA ARG A 42 -15.73 10.50 -7.86
C ARG A 42 -14.80 10.65 -6.66
N ASN A 43 -13.96 11.69 -6.69
CA ASN A 43 -13.11 12.07 -5.57
C ASN A 43 -13.94 12.58 -4.40
N VAL A 44 -13.44 12.42 -3.17
CA VAL A 44 -14.13 12.84 -1.95
C VAL A 44 -13.16 13.61 -1.05
N LEU A 45 -13.61 14.76 -0.55
CA LEU A 45 -12.95 15.51 0.51
C LEU A 45 -13.76 15.37 1.80
N LEU A 46 -13.18 14.73 2.81
CA LEU A 46 -13.79 14.49 4.12
C LEU A 46 -13.28 15.50 5.14
N ILE A 47 -14.12 16.42 5.58
CA ILE A 47 -13.75 17.43 6.58
C ILE A 47 -14.47 17.16 7.88
N GLY A 48 -13.71 17.11 8.98
CA GLY A 48 -14.27 16.88 10.31
C GLY A 48 -13.17 16.71 11.36
N THR A 49 -13.59 16.66 12.62
CA THR A 49 -12.67 16.51 13.75
C THR A 49 -11.92 15.16 13.70
N PRO A 50 -10.73 15.05 14.31
CA PRO A 50 -10.03 13.76 14.42
C PRO A 50 -10.86 12.72 15.16
N GLY A 51 -10.78 11.46 14.72
CA GLY A 51 -11.46 10.33 15.41
C GLY A 51 -12.94 10.12 15.06
N THR A 52 -13.48 10.84 14.05
CA THR A 52 -14.89 10.73 13.60
C THR A 52 -15.13 9.67 12.52
N GLY A 53 -14.13 8.86 12.16
CA GLY A 53 -14.29 7.75 11.22
C GLY A 53 -13.97 8.06 9.76
N LYS A 54 -13.25 9.17 9.44
CA LYS A 54 -12.85 9.54 8.08
C LYS A 54 -12.10 8.42 7.35
N SER A 55 -11.11 7.80 7.99
CA SER A 55 -10.32 6.69 7.41
C SER A 55 -11.20 5.46 7.13
N LEU A 56 -12.18 5.18 8.00
CA LEU A 56 -13.12 4.08 7.80
C LEU A 56 -14.03 4.32 6.57
N LEU A 57 -14.46 5.57 6.34
CA LEU A 57 -15.20 5.97 5.13
C LEU A 57 -14.36 5.73 3.87
N GLY A 58 -13.07 6.07 3.89
CA GLY A 58 -12.15 5.81 2.78
C GLY A 58 -11.95 4.31 2.50
N GLN A 59 -11.78 3.50 3.54
CA GLN A 59 -11.68 2.04 3.42
C GLN A 59 -12.98 1.42 2.90
N ALA A 60 -14.13 1.89 3.39
CA ALA A 60 -15.44 1.45 2.93
C ALA A 60 -15.64 1.75 1.43
N LEU A 61 -15.21 2.95 0.97
CA LEU A 61 -15.24 3.30 -0.44
C LEU A 61 -14.46 2.30 -1.29
N ALA A 62 -13.23 1.94 -0.88
CA ALA A 62 -12.41 0.97 -1.61
C ALA A 62 -13.07 -0.41 -1.69
N LYS A 63 -13.74 -0.87 -0.62
CA LYS A 63 -14.48 -2.14 -0.62
C LYS A 63 -15.73 -2.14 -1.51
N LEU A 64 -16.33 -0.96 -1.74
CA LEU A 64 -17.45 -0.82 -2.66
C LEU A 64 -17.01 -0.82 -4.13
N LEU A 65 -15.72 -0.63 -4.41
CA LEU A 65 -15.20 -0.69 -5.78
C LEU A 65 -14.99 -2.16 -6.20
N GLY A 66 -15.38 -2.46 -7.44
CA GLY A 66 -15.08 -3.76 -8.06
C GLY A 66 -13.60 -3.93 -8.39
N LYS A 67 -13.21 -5.16 -8.71
CA LYS A 67 -11.83 -5.54 -9.10
C LYS A 67 -11.52 -5.39 -10.60
N GLU A 68 -12.43 -4.86 -11.37
CA GLU A 68 -12.41 -4.86 -12.84
C GLU A 68 -11.23 -4.09 -13.46
N LYS A 69 -10.67 -3.14 -12.72
CA LYS A 69 -9.55 -2.29 -13.19
C LYS A 69 -8.18 -2.70 -12.64
N LEU A 70 -8.06 -3.90 -12.10
CA LEU A 70 -6.77 -4.39 -11.62
C LEU A 70 -5.91 -4.87 -12.79
N ILE A 71 -4.73 -4.29 -12.90
CA ILE A 71 -3.72 -4.57 -13.93
C ILE A 71 -2.36 -4.78 -13.27
N ASP A 72 -1.49 -5.53 -13.94
CA ASP A 72 -0.08 -5.59 -13.58
C ASP A 72 0.71 -4.65 -14.49
N VAL A 73 1.79 -4.07 -13.97
CA VAL A 73 2.65 -3.15 -14.72
C VAL A 73 4.10 -3.62 -14.64
N LEU A 74 4.73 -3.71 -15.80
CA LEU A 74 6.10 -4.16 -15.98
C LEU A 74 6.96 -3.03 -16.55
N ALA A 75 8.19 -2.91 -16.08
CA ALA A 75 9.20 -2.05 -16.68
C ALA A 75 10.20 -2.88 -17.49
N TYR A 76 10.53 -2.39 -18.67
CA TYR A 76 11.51 -2.95 -19.58
C TYR A 76 12.64 -1.94 -19.83
N PRO A 77 13.86 -2.40 -20.12
CA PRO A 77 14.90 -1.50 -20.58
C PRO A 77 14.53 -0.93 -21.97
N ASN A 78 14.88 0.32 -22.19
CA ASN A 78 14.77 0.95 -23.48
C ASN A 78 16.15 0.92 -24.16
N LEU A 79 16.23 0.28 -25.32
CA LEU A 79 17.48 0.17 -26.07
C LEU A 79 17.87 1.49 -26.77
N GLN A 80 16.92 2.40 -26.97
CA GLN A 80 17.17 3.70 -27.61
C GLN A 80 17.64 4.74 -26.59
N ASP A 81 17.09 4.71 -25.37
CA ASP A 81 17.47 5.59 -24.27
C ASP A 81 17.38 4.84 -22.94
N GLU A 82 18.53 4.52 -22.35
CA GLU A 82 18.60 3.79 -21.08
C GLU A 82 17.94 4.56 -19.91
N ASN A 83 17.79 5.90 -20.01
CA ASN A 83 17.20 6.72 -18.97
C ASN A 83 15.66 6.80 -19.05
N VAL A 84 15.08 6.28 -20.12
CA VAL A 84 13.62 6.25 -20.34
C VAL A 84 13.12 4.81 -20.39
N PRO A 85 13.01 4.10 -19.24
CA PRO A 85 12.48 2.75 -19.20
C PRO A 85 11.06 2.66 -19.77
N LEU A 86 10.81 1.66 -20.61
CA LEU A 86 9.51 1.40 -21.21
C LEU A 86 8.55 0.75 -20.20
N VAL A 87 7.27 1.13 -20.26
CA VAL A 87 6.24 0.58 -19.39
C VAL A 87 5.26 -0.28 -20.20
N LYS A 88 5.02 -1.51 -19.74
CA LYS A 88 4.03 -2.41 -20.34
C LYS A 88 2.94 -2.74 -19.32
N ILE A 89 1.69 -2.50 -19.71
CA ILE A 89 0.51 -2.82 -18.95
C ILE A 89 -0.03 -4.17 -19.42
N VAL A 90 -0.33 -5.06 -18.48
CA VAL A 90 -0.90 -6.38 -18.74
C VAL A 90 -2.07 -6.67 -17.80
N PRO A 91 -2.98 -7.56 -18.17
CA PRO A 91 -4.05 -7.99 -17.27
C PRO A 91 -3.48 -8.57 -15.97
N LYS A 92 -4.27 -8.45 -14.89
CA LYS A 92 -3.98 -9.03 -13.58
C LYS A 92 -3.45 -10.46 -13.70
N SER A 93 -2.43 -10.79 -12.93
CA SER A 93 -1.72 -12.09 -12.82
C SER A 93 -0.78 -12.42 -13.99
N LYS A 94 -0.90 -11.78 -15.15
CA LYS A 94 0.01 -12.05 -16.29
C LYS A 94 1.42 -11.48 -16.09
N GLY A 95 1.59 -10.51 -15.21
CA GLY A 95 2.89 -9.89 -14.94
C GLY A 95 3.87 -10.89 -14.34
N ARG A 96 3.46 -11.67 -13.34
CA ARG A 96 4.29 -12.72 -12.72
C ARG A 96 4.71 -13.79 -13.74
N ASP A 97 3.78 -14.22 -14.60
CA ASP A 97 4.03 -15.24 -15.61
C ASP A 97 5.09 -14.79 -16.63
N LEU A 98 5.01 -13.51 -17.05
CA LEU A 98 5.98 -12.95 -17.98
C LEU A 98 7.38 -12.86 -17.37
N VAL A 99 7.48 -12.42 -16.11
CA VAL A 99 8.76 -12.39 -15.38
C VAL A 99 9.31 -13.79 -15.20
N ALA A 100 8.48 -14.76 -14.79
CA ALA A 100 8.89 -16.15 -14.59
C ALA A 100 9.39 -16.76 -15.91
N LYS A 101 8.68 -16.58 -17.02
CA LYS A 101 9.10 -17.04 -18.34
C LYS A 101 10.43 -16.43 -18.77
N ALA A 102 10.60 -15.12 -18.60
CA ALA A 102 11.85 -14.44 -18.95
C ALA A 102 13.03 -14.96 -18.11
N ARG A 103 12.82 -15.22 -16.81
CA ARG A 103 13.85 -15.82 -15.94
C ARG A 103 14.23 -17.24 -16.38
N ILE A 104 13.24 -18.08 -16.71
CA ILE A 104 13.50 -19.45 -17.21
C ILE A 104 14.29 -19.40 -18.51
N GLN A 105 13.90 -18.53 -19.46
CA GLN A 105 14.61 -18.35 -20.72
C GLN A 105 16.07 -17.90 -20.50
N ALA A 106 16.29 -16.94 -19.60
CA ALA A 106 17.62 -16.49 -19.24
C ALA A 106 18.46 -17.64 -18.66
N THR A 107 17.90 -18.42 -17.71
CA THR A 107 18.59 -19.55 -17.08
C THR A 107 18.91 -20.65 -18.10
N THR A 108 17.99 -20.96 -19.02
CA THR A 108 18.20 -21.99 -20.05
C THR A 108 19.30 -21.59 -21.02
N SER A 109 19.34 -20.30 -21.44
CA SER A 109 20.40 -19.79 -22.28
C SER A 109 21.79 -19.93 -21.65
N PHE A 110 21.92 -19.65 -20.34
CA PHE A 110 23.17 -19.84 -19.60
C PHE A 110 23.54 -21.32 -19.49
N LYS A 111 22.59 -22.21 -19.23
CA LYS A 111 22.83 -23.66 -19.10
C LYS A 111 23.35 -24.24 -20.41
N ASN A 112 22.73 -23.88 -21.53
CA ASN A 112 23.18 -24.33 -22.86
C ASN A 112 24.60 -23.86 -23.18
N GLN A 113 24.95 -22.62 -22.86
CA GLN A 113 26.27 -22.08 -23.07
C GLN A 113 27.34 -22.83 -22.21
N SER A 114 27.04 -23.12 -20.96
CA SER A 114 27.93 -23.90 -20.08
C SER A 114 28.10 -25.34 -20.58
N THR A 115 27.05 -25.95 -21.10
CA THR A 115 27.10 -27.31 -21.69
C THR A 115 27.99 -27.36 -22.95
N ILE A 116 27.86 -26.34 -23.80
CA ILE A 116 28.72 -26.24 -25.03
C ILE A 116 30.19 -26.11 -24.60
N ILE A 117 30.51 -25.25 -23.60
CA ILE A 117 31.88 -25.13 -23.11
C ILE A 117 32.40 -26.46 -22.58
N LEU A 118 31.60 -27.18 -21.78
CA LEU A 118 31.99 -28.50 -21.25
C LEU A 118 32.30 -29.49 -22.39
N ILE A 119 31.48 -29.53 -23.44
CA ILE A 119 31.70 -30.40 -24.58
C ILE A 119 33.02 -30.03 -25.30
N ILE A 120 33.28 -28.73 -25.52
CA ILE A 120 34.52 -28.28 -26.13
C ILE A 120 35.73 -28.68 -25.32
N VAL A 121 35.68 -28.51 -23.96
CA VAL A 121 36.75 -28.90 -23.04
C VAL A 121 37.01 -30.41 -23.11
N LEU A 122 35.96 -31.23 -23.16
CA LEU A 122 36.08 -32.68 -23.25
C LEU A 122 36.73 -33.09 -24.60
N ILE A 123 36.27 -32.51 -25.72
CA ILE A 123 36.78 -32.81 -27.05
C ILE A 123 38.29 -32.44 -27.12
N THR A 124 38.66 -31.25 -26.72
CA THR A 124 40.04 -30.76 -26.80
C THR A 124 41.02 -31.48 -25.84
N SER A 125 40.50 -32.11 -24.79
CA SER A 125 41.36 -32.90 -23.85
C SER A 125 41.39 -34.38 -24.22
N ILE A 126 40.28 -34.99 -24.61
CA ILE A 126 40.16 -36.44 -24.83
C ILE A 126 40.74 -36.86 -26.17
N ILE A 127 40.54 -36.09 -27.25
CA ILE A 127 41.02 -36.47 -28.57
C ILE A 127 42.55 -36.57 -28.61
N PRO A 128 43.33 -35.59 -28.18
CA PRO A 128 44.78 -35.70 -28.15
C PRO A 128 45.26 -36.88 -27.29
N TYR A 129 44.61 -37.15 -26.16
CA TYR A 129 44.96 -38.27 -25.30
C TYR A 129 44.76 -39.63 -25.99
N LEU A 130 43.62 -39.82 -26.73
CA LEU A 130 43.34 -41.03 -27.46
C LEU A 130 44.31 -41.25 -28.62
N LEU A 131 44.68 -40.18 -29.36
CA LEU A 131 45.66 -40.23 -30.45
C LEU A 131 47.08 -40.57 -29.96
N TRP A 132 47.49 -40.06 -28.78
CA TRP A 132 48.75 -40.39 -28.16
C TRP A 132 48.77 -41.85 -27.69
N LYS A 133 47.70 -42.30 -27.00
CA LYS A 133 47.61 -43.69 -26.54
C LYS A 133 47.57 -44.72 -27.67
N SER A 134 47.08 -44.37 -28.85
CA SER A 134 47.07 -45.20 -30.05
C SER A 134 48.39 -45.17 -30.83
N GLY A 135 49.39 -44.41 -30.36
CA GLY A 135 50.68 -44.30 -31.02
C GLY A 135 50.71 -43.42 -32.27
N ASN A 136 49.62 -42.70 -32.60
CA ASN A 136 49.51 -41.88 -33.80
C ASN A 136 50.20 -40.52 -33.68
N ILE A 137 50.52 -40.06 -32.44
CA ILE A 137 51.24 -38.79 -32.20
C ILE A 137 52.37 -39.04 -31.15
N SER A 138 53.45 -38.26 -31.31
CA SER A 138 54.59 -38.30 -30.36
C SER A 138 54.26 -37.58 -29.06
N ASP A 139 55.06 -37.87 -27.98
CA ASP A 139 54.92 -37.22 -26.70
C ASP A 139 55.01 -35.70 -26.75
N ILE A 140 55.85 -35.17 -27.67
CA ILE A 140 56.04 -33.73 -27.89
C ILE A 140 54.76 -33.10 -28.46
N ILE A 141 54.14 -33.77 -29.44
CA ILE A 141 52.90 -33.29 -30.06
C ILE A 141 51.75 -33.35 -29.08
N TYR A 142 51.70 -34.41 -28.23
CA TYR A 142 50.71 -34.51 -27.15
C TYR A 142 50.86 -33.38 -26.13
N ALA A 143 52.06 -33.10 -25.64
CA ALA A 143 52.34 -32.03 -24.70
C ALA A 143 51.99 -30.65 -25.31
N ALA A 144 52.36 -30.39 -26.58
CA ALA A 144 51.99 -29.16 -27.29
C ALA A 144 50.50 -28.98 -27.43
N SER A 145 49.75 -30.06 -27.76
CA SER A 145 48.31 -30.03 -27.91
C SER A 145 47.58 -29.75 -26.59
N MET A 146 48.08 -30.29 -25.46
CA MET A 146 47.54 -30.01 -24.14
C MET A 146 47.73 -28.53 -23.71
N ILE A 147 48.94 -27.97 -23.94
CA ILE A 147 49.20 -26.55 -23.68
C ILE A 147 48.29 -25.66 -24.52
N THR A 148 48.18 -25.97 -25.84
CA THR A 148 47.31 -25.22 -26.75
C THR A 148 45.83 -25.29 -26.31
N SER A 149 45.37 -26.47 -25.87
CA SER A 149 44.00 -26.65 -25.35
C SER A 149 43.73 -25.79 -24.08
N ILE A 150 44.69 -25.73 -23.15
CA ILE A 150 44.60 -24.91 -21.96
C ILE A 150 44.51 -23.42 -22.32
N ILE A 151 45.39 -22.95 -23.22
CA ILE A 151 45.37 -21.56 -23.69
C ILE A 151 44.02 -21.23 -24.38
N PHE A 152 43.56 -22.14 -25.23
CA PHE A 152 42.24 -21.98 -25.91
C PHE A 152 41.08 -21.90 -24.93
N ILE A 153 41.06 -22.78 -23.92
CA ILE A 153 39.98 -22.79 -22.90
C ILE A 153 40.02 -21.48 -22.10
N ILE A 154 41.22 -21.02 -21.68
CA ILE A 154 41.35 -19.73 -20.97
C ILE A 154 40.85 -18.57 -21.87
N GLY A 155 41.32 -18.54 -23.14
CA GLY A 155 40.85 -17.54 -24.09
C GLY A 155 39.34 -17.55 -24.30
N LEU A 156 38.75 -18.74 -24.43
CA LEU A 156 37.30 -18.92 -24.54
C LEU A 156 36.54 -18.41 -23.31
N ILE A 157 37.00 -18.74 -22.10
CA ILE A 157 36.41 -18.28 -20.83
C ILE A 157 36.51 -16.75 -20.74
N LEU A 158 37.66 -16.17 -21.06
CA LEU A 158 37.83 -14.71 -21.09
C LEU A 158 36.90 -14.04 -22.12
N PHE A 159 36.83 -14.59 -23.32
CA PHE A 159 35.95 -14.08 -24.40
C PHE A 159 34.45 -14.11 -23.97
N LEU A 160 34.01 -15.22 -23.38
CA LEU A 160 32.63 -15.37 -22.90
C LEU A 160 32.34 -14.44 -21.69
N ASN A 161 33.32 -14.21 -20.83
CA ASN A 161 33.19 -13.24 -19.74
C ASN A 161 33.18 -11.79 -20.24
N LEU A 162 34.00 -11.47 -21.26
CA LEU A 162 33.91 -10.17 -21.92
C LEU A 162 32.55 -9.97 -22.62
N GLY A 163 32.03 -10.98 -23.29
CA GLY A 163 30.71 -10.94 -23.93
C GLY A 163 29.58 -10.71 -22.92
N LYS A 164 29.68 -11.29 -21.71
CA LYS A 164 28.76 -11.00 -20.59
C LYS A 164 28.84 -9.53 -20.13
N ARG A 165 30.05 -8.98 -20.06
CA ARG A 165 30.29 -7.57 -19.71
C ARG A 165 29.80 -6.60 -20.80
N MET A 166 29.87 -7.00 -22.07
CA MET A 166 29.42 -6.19 -23.19
C MET A 166 27.91 -6.27 -23.48
N LYS A 167 27.07 -6.69 -22.51
CA LYS A 167 25.61 -6.77 -22.61
C LYS A 167 25.07 -7.52 -23.86
N MET A 168 25.81 -8.48 -24.37
CA MET A 168 25.36 -9.33 -25.49
C MET A 168 24.39 -10.44 -25.09
N SER A 169 23.83 -10.44 -23.88
CA SER A 169 22.82 -11.42 -23.50
C SER A 169 21.42 -10.92 -23.83
N SER A 170 20.82 -11.57 -24.77
CA SER A 170 19.58 -11.23 -25.46
C SER A 170 18.28 -11.39 -24.67
N VAL A 171 18.32 -11.85 -23.42
CA VAL A 171 17.10 -12.08 -22.65
C VAL A 171 16.92 -10.97 -21.63
N VAL A 172 15.99 -10.08 -21.95
CA VAL A 172 15.58 -8.98 -21.08
C VAL A 172 14.60 -9.51 -20.02
N ILE A 173 14.99 -9.41 -18.74
CA ILE A 173 14.10 -9.72 -17.62
C ILE A 173 13.41 -8.42 -17.20
N PRO A 174 12.07 -8.31 -17.36
CA PRO A 174 11.36 -7.11 -16.95
C PRO A 174 11.22 -7.05 -15.42
N LYS A 175 11.16 -5.84 -14.86
CA LYS A 175 10.80 -5.61 -13.46
C LYS A 175 9.28 -5.50 -13.34
N LEU A 176 8.69 -6.28 -12.43
CA LEU A 176 7.29 -6.15 -12.07
C LEU A 176 7.14 -4.96 -11.09
N LEU A 177 6.55 -3.86 -11.56
CA LEU A 177 6.34 -2.64 -10.78
C LEU A 177 5.06 -2.71 -9.95
N LEU A 178 3.96 -3.15 -10.56
CA LEU A 178 2.68 -3.34 -9.88
C LEU A 178 2.23 -4.79 -10.05
N ASP A 179 2.04 -5.45 -8.92
CA ASP A 179 1.55 -6.82 -8.82
C ASP A 179 0.19 -6.84 -8.12
N ASN A 180 -0.83 -7.19 -8.83
CA ASN A 180 -2.19 -7.33 -8.32
C ASN A 180 -2.70 -8.77 -8.34
N SER A 181 -1.83 -9.77 -8.60
CA SER A 181 -2.20 -11.18 -8.78
C SER A 181 -3.01 -11.75 -7.61
N GLU A 182 -2.67 -11.39 -6.37
CA GLU A 182 -3.33 -11.89 -5.16
C GLU A 182 -4.47 -10.99 -4.65
N LYS A 183 -4.64 -9.79 -5.21
CA LYS A 183 -5.65 -8.85 -4.72
C LYS A 183 -7.05 -9.20 -5.23
N ASN A 184 -7.99 -9.41 -4.33
CA ASN A 184 -9.39 -9.70 -4.64
C ASN A 184 -10.29 -8.47 -4.63
N ASN A 185 -9.83 -7.36 -4.06
CA ASN A 185 -10.54 -6.09 -3.94
C ASN A 185 -9.72 -4.96 -4.56
N ALA A 186 -10.40 -3.85 -4.86
CA ALA A 186 -9.70 -2.62 -5.25
C ALA A 186 -8.70 -2.20 -4.18
N PRO A 187 -7.49 -1.73 -4.57
CA PRO A 187 -6.48 -1.34 -3.61
C PRO A 187 -6.95 -0.12 -2.78
N TYR A 188 -6.66 -0.16 -1.49
CA TYR A 188 -6.72 0.98 -0.59
C TYR A 188 -5.29 1.32 -0.18
N ILE A 189 -4.81 2.47 -0.62
CA ILE A 189 -3.45 2.93 -0.33
C ILE A 189 -3.54 4.19 0.53
N GLU A 190 -2.97 4.10 1.72
CA GLU A 190 -2.83 5.24 2.62
C GLU A 190 -1.50 5.93 2.36
N ALA A 191 -1.55 7.24 2.09
CA ALA A 191 -0.40 8.08 1.80
C ALA A 191 -0.30 9.29 2.75
N THR A 192 -0.85 9.16 3.95
CA THR A 192 -0.78 10.17 5.00
C THR A 192 0.68 10.41 5.39
N GLY A 193 1.12 11.67 5.34
CA GLY A 193 2.51 12.05 5.66
C GLY A 193 3.56 11.55 4.67
N ALA A 194 3.17 11.07 3.49
CA ALA A 194 4.11 10.63 2.48
C ALA A 194 4.90 11.81 1.90
N HIS A 195 6.22 11.67 1.84
CA HIS A 195 7.07 12.59 1.08
C HIS A 195 6.93 12.35 -0.43
N ALA A 196 7.41 13.29 -1.27
CA ALA A 196 7.24 13.27 -2.72
C ALA A 196 7.62 11.92 -3.37
N GLY A 197 8.78 11.35 -3.05
CA GLY A 197 9.22 10.06 -3.61
C GLY A 197 8.31 8.88 -3.22
N ALA A 198 7.78 8.86 -1.98
CA ALA A 198 6.84 7.82 -1.57
C ALA A 198 5.46 8.00 -2.23
N LEU A 199 5.03 9.25 -2.44
CA LEU A 199 3.75 9.57 -3.07
C LEU A 199 3.78 9.34 -4.58
N LEU A 200 4.76 9.94 -5.27
CA LEU A 200 4.83 10.04 -6.73
C LEU A 200 5.68 8.96 -7.39
N GLY A 201 6.47 8.23 -6.60
CA GLY A 201 7.46 7.28 -7.07
C GLY A 201 8.86 7.87 -7.12
N ASP A 202 9.85 7.00 -7.12
CA ASP A 202 11.27 7.38 -7.08
C ASP A 202 12.14 6.41 -7.87
N VAL A 203 13.38 6.79 -8.09
CA VAL A 203 14.41 5.96 -8.72
C VAL A 203 15.53 5.70 -7.71
N LEU A 204 15.76 4.43 -7.39
CA LEU A 204 16.85 4.05 -6.49
C LEU A 204 18.18 4.61 -6.97
N HIS A 205 18.92 5.21 -6.05
CA HIS A 205 20.29 5.64 -6.32
C HIS A 205 21.19 4.42 -6.51
N ASP A 206 22.00 4.44 -7.57
CA ASP A 206 23.02 3.44 -7.82
C ASP A 206 24.41 4.03 -7.57
N PRO A 207 25.13 3.62 -6.53
CA PRO A 207 26.47 4.14 -6.22
C PRO A 207 27.51 3.75 -7.27
N LEU A 208 27.25 2.75 -8.14
CA LEU A 208 28.16 2.27 -9.17
C LEU A 208 27.85 2.86 -10.56
N GLN A 209 27.09 3.93 -10.66
CA GLN A 209 26.66 4.55 -11.91
C GLN A 209 27.81 5.11 -12.76
N SER A 210 28.97 5.34 -12.17
CA SER A 210 30.20 5.75 -12.87
C SER A 210 30.93 4.52 -13.38
N GLY A 211 30.84 4.22 -14.68
CA GLY A 211 31.67 3.19 -15.32
C GLY A 211 30.94 2.04 -16.04
N GLY A 212 29.63 2.17 -16.31
CA GLY A 212 28.90 1.18 -17.13
C GLY A 212 28.57 -0.15 -16.47
N LEU A 213 28.82 -0.29 -15.16
CA LEU A 213 28.55 -1.48 -14.32
C LEU A 213 27.29 -1.33 -13.46
N GLY A 214 26.56 -0.21 -13.59
CA GLY A 214 25.40 0.12 -12.78
C GLY A 214 24.18 -0.74 -13.04
N THR A 215 23.25 -0.76 -12.05
CA THR A 215 21.94 -1.42 -12.19
C THR A 215 21.13 -0.71 -13.27
N PRO A 216 20.55 -1.43 -14.24
CA PRO A 216 19.74 -0.83 -15.31
C PRO A 216 18.60 0.03 -14.75
N ALA A 217 18.29 1.14 -15.44
CA ALA A 217 17.30 2.11 -14.95
C ALA A 217 15.93 1.48 -14.68
N HIS A 218 15.46 0.55 -15.51
CA HIS A 218 14.17 -0.13 -15.32
C HIS A 218 14.11 -0.95 -14.01
N GLU A 219 15.24 -1.45 -13.51
CA GLU A 219 15.31 -2.18 -12.24
C GLU A 219 15.34 -1.25 -11.02
N ARG A 220 15.66 0.02 -11.21
CA ARG A 220 15.73 1.02 -10.13
C ARG A 220 14.42 1.74 -9.86
N LEU A 221 13.41 1.64 -10.74
CA LEU A 221 12.12 2.30 -10.58
C LEU A 221 11.37 1.80 -9.34
N ILE A 222 10.85 2.71 -8.52
CA ILE A 222 9.97 2.42 -7.39
C ILE A 222 8.62 3.10 -7.63
N PRO A 223 7.50 2.35 -7.73
CA PRO A 223 6.19 2.96 -7.89
C PRO A 223 5.73 3.61 -6.59
N GLY A 224 5.26 4.86 -6.69
CA GLY A 224 4.67 5.62 -5.58
C GLY A 224 3.26 5.17 -5.20
N CYS A 225 2.71 5.81 -4.15
CA CYS A 225 1.35 5.54 -3.68
C CYS A 225 0.30 5.75 -4.77
N ILE A 226 0.46 6.79 -5.62
CA ILE A 226 -0.46 7.07 -6.74
C ILE A 226 -0.54 5.90 -7.73
N HIS A 227 0.58 5.26 -8.04
CA HIS A 227 0.63 4.11 -8.94
C HIS A 227 0.02 2.86 -8.29
N ARG A 228 0.36 2.61 -7.02
CA ARG A 228 -0.16 1.46 -6.26
C ARG A 228 -1.65 1.55 -6.00
N ALA A 229 -2.23 2.77 -5.99
CA ALA A 229 -3.65 3.03 -5.84
C ALA A 229 -4.44 2.86 -7.15
N ASN A 230 -3.77 2.62 -8.28
CA ASN A 230 -4.44 2.48 -9.57
C ASN A 230 -5.58 1.45 -9.53
N GLY A 231 -6.74 1.80 -10.05
CA GLY A 231 -7.96 1.00 -9.99
C GLY A 231 -8.74 1.05 -8.66
N GLY A 232 -8.18 1.70 -7.61
CA GLY A 232 -8.72 1.76 -6.27
C GLY A 232 -8.81 3.14 -5.66
N VAL A 233 -8.42 3.25 -4.39
CA VAL A 233 -8.50 4.46 -3.56
C VAL A 233 -7.13 4.87 -3.07
N LEU A 234 -6.78 6.14 -3.26
CA LEU A 234 -5.69 6.82 -2.58
C LEU A 234 -6.30 7.63 -1.43
N TYR A 235 -5.98 7.27 -0.19
CA TYR A 235 -6.41 7.98 1.01
C TYR A 235 -5.28 8.83 1.55
N ILE A 236 -5.55 10.12 1.80
CA ILE A 236 -4.58 11.04 2.39
C ILE A 236 -5.27 11.79 3.53
N ASP A 237 -4.88 11.47 4.78
CA ASP A 237 -5.32 12.28 5.92
C ASP A 237 -4.44 13.51 6.04
N GLU A 238 -5.01 14.59 6.59
CA GLU A 238 -4.33 15.88 6.72
C GLU A 238 -3.69 16.34 5.40
N ILE A 239 -4.45 16.30 4.29
CA ILE A 239 -3.97 16.62 2.92
C ILE A 239 -3.22 17.96 2.84
N GLY A 240 -3.53 18.91 3.71
CA GLY A 240 -2.85 20.20 3.80
C GLY A 240 -1.41 20.14 4.35
N THR A 241 -0.96 18.98 4.83
CA THR A 241 0.44 18.77 5.26
C THR A 241 1.37 18.39 4.11
N LEU A 242 0.81 18.00 2.96
CA LEU A 242 1.61 17.80 1.75
C LEU A 242 2.15 19.15 1.27
N ASP A 243 3.39 19.16 0.82
CA ASP A 243 3.98 20.36 0.22
C ASP A 243 3.21 20.78 -1.05
N PRO A 244 3.20 22.09 -1.40
CA PRO A 244 2.43 22.60 -2.53
C PRO A 244 2.80 21.96 -3.87
N HIS A 245 4.07 21.60 -4.08
CA HIS A 245 4.53 20.95 -5.31
C HIS A 245 3.94 19.55 -5.42
N SER A 246 4.01 18.73 -4.37
CA SER A 246 3.37 17.40 -4.33
C SER A 246 1.86 17.46 -4.55
N GLN A 247 1.17 18.51 -4.07
CA GLN A 247 -0.25 18.72 -4.34
C GLN A 247 -0.53 19.03 -5.83
N GLN A 248 0.35 19.79 -6.50
CA GLN A 248 0.24 20.06 -7.95
C GLN A 248 0.48 18.80 -8.78
N GLU A 249 1.51 18.02 -8.43
CA GLU A 249 1.81 16.76 -9.12
C GLU A 249 0.68 15.74 -8.94
N LEU A 250 0.09 15.67 -7.73
CA LEU A 250 -1.10 14.88 -7.46
C LEU A 250 -2.29 15.30 -8.33
N LEU A 251 -2.48 16.62 -8.53
CA LEU A 251 -3.50 17.15 -9.42
C LEU A 251 -3.25 16.71 -10.87
N THR A 252 -2.01 16.78 -11.34
CA THR A 252 -1.61 16.31 -12.68
C THR A 252 -1.93 14.82 -12.85
N ALA A 253 -1.54 13.98 -11.87
CA ALA A 253 -1.84 12.56 -11.90
C ALA A 253 -3.36 12.25 -11.94
N LEU A 254 -4.17 13.03 -11.23
CA LEU A 254 -5.64 12.93 -11.23
C LEU A 254 -6.27 13.33 -12.57
N GLN A 255 -5.68 14.31 -13.25
CA GLN A 255 -6.20 14.82 -14.52
C GLN A 255 -5.84 13.91 -15.69
N GLU A 256 -4.54 13.55 -15.79
CA GLU A 256 -4.01 12.76 -16.89
C GLU A 256 -4.27 11.25 -16.72
N LYS A 257 -4.59 10.79 -15.50
CA LYS A 257 -4.75 9.37 -15.13
C LYS A 257 -3.52 8.51 -15.45
N LYS A 258 -2.40 9.15 -15.61
CA LYS A 258 -1.08 8.55 -15.84
C LYS A 258 0.00 9.48 -15.30
N TYR A 259 1.07 8.90 -14.76
CA TYR A 259 2.16 9.69 -14.21
C TYR A 259 3.50 8.92 -14.35
N PRO A 260 4.59 9.56 -14.82
CA PRO A 260 5.89 8.91 -14.92
C PRO A 260 6.55 8.80 -13.56
N ILE A 261 7.38 7.78 -13.36
CA ILE A 261 8.29 7.72 -12.21
C ILE A 261 9.56 8.49 -12.58
N THR A 262 9.91 9.48 -11.76
CA THR A 262 11.12 10.30 -11.89
C THR A 262 11.93 10.24 -10.60
N GLY A 263 13.26 10.36 -10.69
CA GLY A 263 14.11 10.47 -9.51
C GLY A 263 13.80 11.77 -8.75
N GLN A 264 13.52 11.66 -7.46
CA GLN A 264 13.18 12.78 -6.58
C GLN A 264 14.39 13.31 -5.79
N SER A 265 15.56 12.66 -5.94
CA SER A 265 16.76 13.03 -5.19
C SER A 265 17.54 14.13 -5.92
N GLU A 266 17.71 15.27 -5.28
CA GLU A 266 18.59 16.36 -5.73
C GLU A 266 20.07 15.97 -5.82
N ARG A 267 20.45 14.83 -5.21
CA ARG A 267 21.83 14.33 -5.16
C ARG A 267 22.27 13.52 -6.37
N SER A 268 21.38 13.21 -7.31
CA SER A 268 21.74 12.52 -8.54
C SER A 268 22.18 13.54 -9.62
N SER A 269 23.40 14.05 -9.49
CA SER A 269 24.09 14.77 -10.55
C SER A 269 24.48 13.77 -11.65
N GLY A 270 23.67 13.65 -12.67
CA GLY A 270 24.06 12.84 -13.79
C GLY A 270 22.97 12.64 -14.81
N SER A 271 22.16 11.65 -14.76
CA SER A 271 21.09 11.47 -15.73
C SER A 271 19.74 11.35 -15.05
N MET A 272 18.80 12.19 -15.43
CA MET A 272 17.44 12.16 -14.93
C MET A 272 16.69 10.97 -15.53
N VAL A 273 16.59 9.87 -14.77
CA VAL A 273 15.78 8.73 -15.19
C VAL A 273 14.31 9.12 -15.09
N ARG A 274 13.59 8.96 -16.18
CA ARG A 274 12.15 9.20 -16.27
C ARG A 274 11.50 8.07 -17.03
N SER A 275 10.62 7.30 -16.38
CA SER A 275 9.91 6.21 -17.03
C SER A 275 8.87 6.71 -18.05
N ASP A 276 8.41 5.82 -18.93
CA ASP A 276 7.11 6.01 -19.55
C ASP A 276 6.04 6.22 -18.49
N PRO A 277 4.96 6.98 -18.77
CA PRO A 277 3.89 7.21 -17.82
C PRO A 277 3.17 5.92 -17.41
N LEU A 278 3.08 5.65 -16.10
CA LEU A 278 2.31 4.56 -15.53
C LEU A 278 0.85 4.98 -15.29
N PRO A 279 -0.11 4.06 -15.35
CA PRO A 279 -1.50 4.37 -15.05
C PRO A 279 -1.70 4.76 -13.59
N THR A 280 -2.52 5.82 -13.36
CA THR A 280 -2.87 6.38 -12.05
C THR A 280 -4.37 6.70 -11.97
N ASP A 281 -5.25 5.79 -12.48
CA ASP A 281 -6.71 5.94 -12.41
C ASP A 281 -7.23 5.51 -11.03
N PHE A 282 -7.08 6.35 -10.03
CA PHE A 282 -7.55 6.14 -8.65
C PHE A 282 -8.62 7.16 -8.25
N ILE A 283 -9.36 6.86 -7.18
CA ILE A 283 -10.22 7.82 -6.50
C ILE A 283 -9.44 8.43 -5.35
N LEU A 284 -9.28 9.75 -5.34
CA LEU A 284 -8.70 10.45 -4.21
C LEU A 284 -9.76 10.61 -3.11
N VAL A 285 -9.44 10.12 -1.92
CA VAL A 285 -10.16 10.44 -0.68
C VAL A 285 -9.21 11.26 0.19
N ALA A 286 -9.35 12.58 0.08
CA ALA A 286 -8.63 13.52 0.91
C ALA A 286 -9.38 13.73 2.22
N ALA A 287 -8.69 13.79 3.35
CA ALA A 287 -9.28 14.05 4.65
C ALA A 287 -8.51 15.14 5.40
N GLY A 288 -9.18 15.78 6.36
CA GLY A 288 -8.58 16.77 7.22
C GLY A 288 -9.59 17.45 8.12
N ASN A 289 -9.13 18.46 8.84
CA ASN A 289 -9.96 19.37 9.63
C ASN A 289 -10.26 20.66 8.84
N TYR A 290 -10.99 21.59 9.42
CA TYR A 290 -11.34 22.83 8.74
C TYR A 290 -10.09 23.66 8.36
N GLN A 291 -9.06 23.68 9.21
CA GLN A 291 -7.79 24.39 8.95
C GLN A 291 -7.01 23.75 7.78
N THR A 292 -7.18 22.47 7.53
CA THR A 292 -6.59 21.77 6.39
C THR A 292 -7.03 22.38 5.06
N ILE A 293 -8.28 22.86 4.98
CA ILE A 293 -8.83 23.47 3.75
C ILE A 293 -8.03 24.72 3.36
N GLU A 294 -7.61 25.53 4.33
CA GLU A 294 -6.85 26.77 4.09
C GLU A 294 -5.44 26.48 3.55
N LYS A 295 -4.87 25.32 3.90
CA LYS A 295 -3.55 24.89 3.45
C LYS A 295 -3.56 24.08 2.15
N MET A 296 -4.73 23.71 1.65
CA MET A 296 -4.82 23.01 0.38
C MET A 296 -4.51 23.94 -0.79
N HIS A 297 -3.81 23.38 -1.80
CA HIS A 297 -3.61 24.06 -3.07
C HIS A 297 -4.98 24.35 -3.73
N PRO A 298 -5.28 25.64 -4.09
CA PRO A 298 -6.60 26.03 -4.55
C PRO A 298 -7.10 25.23 -5.77
N ALA A 299 -6.20 24.92 -6.73
CA ALA A 299 -6.54 24.15 -7.91
C ALA A 299 -6.92 22.70 -7.58
N LEU A 300 -6.22 22.05 -6.62
CA LEU A 300 -6.57 20.69 -6.18
C LEU A 300 -7.95 20.67 -5.51
N ARG A 301 -8.21 21.62 -4.62
CA ARG A 301 -9.53 21.77 -3.98
C ARG A 301 -10.63 22.02 -5.01
N SER A 302 -10.42 22.96 -5.95
CA SER A 302 -11.36 23.25 -7.02
C SER A 302 -11.66 22.01 -7.86
N ARG A 303 -10.65 21.17 -8.15
CA ARG A 303 -10.81 19.92 -8.89
C ARG A 303 -11.67 18.91 -8.13
N ILE A 304 -11.42 18.73 -6.83
CA ILE A 304 -12.24 17.83 -6.00
C ILE A 304 -13.68 18.34 -5.95
N ARG A 305 -13.89 19.62 -5.70
CA ARG A 305 -15.22 20.23 -5.61
C ARG A 305 -16.00 20.15 -6.94
N GLY A 306 -15.33 20.37 -8.07
CA GLY A 306 -15.98 20.39 -9.39
C GLY A 306 -16.32 19.00 -9.94
N TYR A 307 -15.56 17.96 -9.56
CA TYR A 307 -15.69 16.61 -10.10
C TYR A 307 -15.91 15.54 -9.03
N GLY A 308 -16.18 15.93 -7.79
CA GLY A 308 -16.35 15.04 -6.67
C GLY A 308 -17.30 15.61 -5.63
N TYR A 309 -17.04 15.27 -4.37
CA TYR A 309 -17.87 15.65 -3.24
C TYR A 309 -17.02 16.20 -2.10
N GLU A 310 -17.46 17.33 -1.51
CA GLU A 310 -16.99 17.80 -0.20
C GLU A 310 -18.02 17.34 0.84
N VAL A 311 -17.57 16.67 1.89
CA VAL A 311 -18.43 16.05 2.90
C VAL A 311 -17.97 16.47 4.29
N TYR A 312 -18.89 17.04 5.05
CA TYR A 312 -18.65 17.27 6.47
C TYR A 312 -18.95 15.99 7.26
N VAL A 313 -17.95 15.52 8.04
CA VAL A 313 -18.07 14.35 8.91
C VAL A 313 -18.46 14.84 10.29
N ASN A 314 -19.67 14.50 10.72
CA ASN A 314 -20.26 14.98 11.98
C ASN A 314 -19.45 14.52 13.19
N ASP A 315 -19.33 15.38 14.19
CA ASP A 315 -18.69 15.08 15.48
C ASP A 315 -19.69 14.69 16.57
N THR A 316 -20.98 14.88 16.29
CA THR A 316 -22.09 14.53 17.19
C THR A 316 -23.27 13.98 16.44
N MET A 317 -24.12 13.20 17.12
CA MET A 317 -25.43 12.74 16.62
C MET A 317 -26.52 12.96 17.68
N PRO A 318 -27.83 13.05 17.29
CA PRO A 318 -28.94 13.19 18.24
C PRO A 318 -28.99 12.02 19.23
N ASP A 319 -29.36 12.30 20.48
CA ASP A 319 -29.55 11.28 21.51
C ASP A 319 -30.94 10.62 21.36
N THR A 320 -31.04 9.66 20.47
CA THR A 320 -32.24 8.83 20.25
C THR A 320 -31.99 7.39 20.69
N PRO A 321 -33.05 6.60 20.99
CA PRO A 321 -32.87 5.18 21.32
C PRO A 321 -32.09 4.39 20.27
N GLU A 322 -32.30 4.69 18.98
CA GLU A 322 -31.60 4.05 17.87
C GLU A 322 -30.10 4.42 17.88
N ASN A 323 -29.78 5.70 18.12
CA ASN A 323 -28.39 6.15 18.16
C ASN A 323 -27.65 5.67 19.41
N ARG A 324 -28.35 5.52 20.56
CA ARG A 324 -27.82 4.84 21.75
C ARG A 324 -27.47 3.38 21.44
N PHE A 325 -28.34 2.67 20.70
CA PHE A 325 -28.06 1.30 20.27
C PHE A 325 -26.84 1.24 19.33
N LYS A 326 -26.64 2.23 18.46
CA LYS A 326 -25.42 2.33 17.64
C LYS A 326 -24.15 2.48 18.49
N ILE A 327 -24.21 3.18 19.63
CA ILE A 327 -23.08 3.21 20.57
C ILE A 327 -22.86 1.82 21.20
N ALA A 328 -23.91 1.08 21.57
CA ALA A 328 -23.77 -0.31 22.03
C ALA A 328 -23.15 -1.21 20.96
N GLN A 329 -23.56 -1.04 19.69
CA GLN A 329 -22.96 -1.73 18.56
C GLN A 329 -21.48 -1.36 18.37
N PHE A 330 -21.10 -0.08 18.55
CA PHE A 330 -19.71 0.33 18.55
C PHE A 330 -18.88 -0.38 19.62
N VAL A 331 -19.40 -0.49 20.86
CA VAL A 331 -18.72 -1.24 21.93
C VAL A 331 -18.50 -2.69 21.52
N ALA A 332 -19.52 -3.35 20.94
CA ALA A 332 -19.38 -4.71 20.44
C ALA A 332 -18.34 -4.81 19.31
N GLN A 333 -18.28 -3.83 18.40
CA GLN A 333 -17.27 -3.75 17.34
C GLN A 333 -15.85 -3.65 17.92
N GLU A 334 -15.62 -2.78 18.91
CA GLU A 334 -14.31 -2.62 19.55
C GLU A 334 -13.87 -3.90 20.27
N VAL A 335 -14.78 -4.59 20.97
CA VAL A 335 -14.50 -5.89 21.60
C VAL A 335 -14.09 -6.93 20.55
N ASN A 336 -14.88 -7.07 19.49
CA ASN A 336 -14.60 -8.03 18.42
C ASN A 336 -13.29 -7.72 17.65
N LYS A 337 -12.91 -6.46 17.56
CA LYS A 337 -11.67 -6.01 16.91
C LYS A 337 -10.45 -6.28 17.80
N ASP A 338 -10.55 -6.03 19.08
CA ASP A 338 -9.46 -6.23 20.05
C ASP A 338 -9.22 -7.72 20.34
N LYS A 339 -10.27 -8.53 20.44
CA LYS A 339 -10.27 -9.99 20.70
C LYS A 339 -9.68 -10.41 22.04
N LYS A 340 -9.25 -9.50 22.89
CA LYS A 340 -8.67 -9.77 24.21
C LYS A 340 -9.62 -9.40 25.32
N ILE A 341 -10.25 -8.24 25.21
CA ILE A 341 -11.13 -7.69 26.25
C ILE A 341 -12.46 -8.44 26.31
N PRO A 342 -13.05 -8.60 27.53
CA PRO A 342 -14.35 -9.24 27.70
C PRO A 342 -15.50 -8.40 27.14
N HIS A 343 -16.64 -9.05 26.92
CA HIS A 343 -17.88 -8.37 26.56
C HIS A 343 -18.43 -7.52 27.70
N PHE A 344 -19.14 -6.46 27.36
CA PHE A 344 -19.71 -5.49 28.29
C PHE A 344 -21.13 -5.87 28.65
N THR A 345 -21.47 -5.76 29.94
CA THR A 345 -22.87 -5.85 30.38
C THR A 345 -23.68 -4.65 29.89
N LYS A 346 -25.00 -4.78 29.82
CA LYS A 346 -25.90 -3.70 29.41
C LYS A 346 -25.69 -2.43 30.25
N GLU A 347 -25.59 -2.58 31.57
CA GLU A 347 -25.38 -1.48 32.52
C GLU A 347 -24.03 -0.79 32.28
N ALA A 348 -22.98 -1.55 31.92
CA ALA A 348 -21.68 -0.97 31.56
C ALA A 348 -21.76 -0.15 30.26
N VAL A 349 -22.51 -0.62 29.25
CA VAL A 349 -22.79 0.13 28.01
C VAL A 349 -23.57 1.41 28.30
N GLU A 350 -24.55 1.39 29.22
CA GLU A 350 -25.29 2.59 29.64
C GLU A 350 -24.36 3.66 30.24
N VAL A 351 -23.36 3.26 31.03
CA VAL A 351 -22.35 4.19 31.57
C VAL A 351 -21.49 4.79 30.42
N ILE A 352 -21.18 4.01 29.38
CA ILE A 352 -20.46 4.52 28.18
C ILE A 352 -21.34 5.51 27.40
N ILE A 353 -22.65 5.27 27.30
CA ILE A 353 -23.58 6.20 26.64
C ILE A 353 -23.68 7.52 27.42
N ILE A 354 -23.71 7.46 28.76
CA ILE A 354 -23.66 8.67 29.60
C ILE A 354 -22.37 9.45 29.37
N GLU A 355 -21.25 8.76 29.27
CA GLU A 355 -19.97 9.40 28.94
C GLU A 355 -19.95 9.98 27.52
N ALA A 356 -20.57 9.30 26.54
CA ALA A 356 -20.73 9.81 25.17
C ALA A 356 -21.56 11.10 25.12
N LYS A 357 -22.60 11.23 25.98
CA LYS A 357 -23.36 12.49 26.15
C LYS A 357 -22.49 13.59 26.72
N LYS A 358 -21.73 13.29 27.78
CA LYS A 358 -20.84 14.27 28.43
C LYS A 358 -19.80 14.79 27.43
N ARG A 359 -19.17 13.91 26.65
CA ARG A 359 -18.16 14.28 25.65
C ARG A 359 -18.71 15.00 24.43
N ALA A 360 -20.00 14.91 24.16
CA ALA A 360 -20.64 15.69 23.08
C ALA A 360 -20.61 17.20 23.36
N GLY A 361 -20.62 17.62 24.64
CA GLY A 361 -20.61 19.02 25.04
C GLY A 361 -21.87 19.81 24.66
N VAL A 362 -22.86 19.16 24.06
CA VAL A 362 -24.13 19.76 23.59
C VAL A 362 -25.28 18.92 24.14
N ALA A 363 -26.28 19.60 24.77
CA ALA A 363 -27.45 18.94 25.30
C ALA A 363 -28.21 18.16 24.19
N GLY A 364 -28.68 16.95 24.53
CA GLY A 364 -29.44 16.11 23.62
C GLY A 364 -28.63 15.46 22.48
N LYS A 365 -27.29 15.47 22.57
CA LYS A 365 -26.41 14.84 21.58
C LYS A 365 -25.48 13.80 22.18
N LEU A 366 -25.00 12.89 21.33
CA LEU A 366 -23.96 11.88 21.62
C LEU A 366 -22.73 12.20 20.75
N THR A 367 -21.54 12.01 21.32
CA THR A 367 -20.30 12.21 20.55
C THR A 367 -20.09 11.15 19.47
N LEU A 368 -19.54 11.55 18.34
CA LEU A 368 -19.02 10.69 17.27
C LEU A 368 -17.49 10.66 17.22
N ARG A 369 -16.81 11.25 18.21
CA ARG A 369 -15.35 11.09 18.41
C ARG A 369 -15.06 9.68 18.94
N LEU A 370 -15.34 8.69 18.13
CA LEU A 370 -15.33 7.28 18.52
C LEU A 370 -13.93 6.77 18.88
N ARG A 371 -12.87 7.41 18.41
CA ARG A 371 -11.48 7.07 18.81
C ARG A 371 -11.27 7.24 20.32
N GLU A 372 -11.74 8.34 20.88
CA GLU A 372 -11.66 8.62 22.32
C GLU A 372 -12.54 7.69 23.15
N LEU A 373 -13.74 7.41 22.65
CA LEU A 373 -14.68 6.49 23.30
C LEU A 373 -14.14 5.06 23.27
N GLY A 374 -13.50 4.64 22.17
CA GLY A 374 -12.82 3.35 22.02
C GLY A 374 -11.64 3.20 23.01
N GLY A 375 -10.92 4.30 23.30
CA GLY A 375 -9.92 4.31 24.37
C GLY A 375 -10.50 3.95 25.74
N LEU A 376 -11.66 4.53 26.08
CA LEU A 376 -12.38 4.19 27.32
C LEU A 376 -12.85 2.72 27.33
N VAL A 377 -13.37 2.21 26.20
CA VAL A 377 -13.81 0.81 26.07
C VAL A 377 -12.63 -0.13 26.33
N ARG A 378 -11.49 0.09 25.69
CA ARG A 378 -10.29 -0.75 25.89
C ARG A 378 -9.79 -0.70 27.33
N ALA A 379 -9.63 0.50 27.90
CA ALA A 379 -9.19 0.64 29.29
C ALA A 379 -10.12 -0.05 30.30
N ALA A 380 -11.44 -0.02 30.06
CA ALA A 380 -12.40 -0.72 30.93
C ALA A 380 -12.31 -2.24 30.76
N GLY A 381 -12.05 -2.72 29.53
CA GLY A 381 -11.83 -4.13 29.24
C GLY A 381 -10.55 -4.67 29.89
N ASP A 382 -9.46 -3.92 29.82
CA ASP A 382 -8.17 -4.27 30.44
C ASP A 382 -8.31 -4.38 31.96
N LEU A 383 -9.00 -3.42 32.61
CA LEU A 383 -9.28 -3.47 34.06
C LEU A 383 -10.10 -4.70 34.44
N ALA A 384 -11.09 -5.09 33.65
CA ALA A 384 -11.88 -6.28 33.91
C ALA A 384 -11.03 -7.55 33.81
N LEU A 385 -10.12 -7.64 32.80
CA LEU A 385 -9.18 -8.75 32.66
C LEU A 385 -8.21 -8.84 33.84
N GLU A 386 -7.60 -7.73 34.24
CA GLU A 386 -6.66 -7.68 35.36
C GLU A 386 -7.32 -8.15 36.69
N GLN A 387 -8.62 -7.87 36.83
CA GLN A 387 -9.39 -8.29 38.01
C GLN A 387 -10.02 -9.69 37.88
N GLY A 388 -9.77 -10.41 36.77
CA GLY A 388 -10.27 -11.77 36.53
C GLY A 388 -11.77 -11.88 36.22
N PHE A 389 -12.39 -10.78 35.77
CA PHE A 389 -13.82 -10.79 35.42
C PHE A 389 -14.04 -11.29 33.99
N LYS A 390 -15.10 -12.07 33.77
CA LYS A 390 -15.51 -12.56 32.46
C LYS A 390 -16.32 -11.54 31.64
N GLU A 391 -16.81 -10.49 32.30
CA GLU A 391 -17.62 -9.42 31.71
C GLU A 391 -17.19 -8.07 32.27
N VAL A 392 -17.32 -7.03 31.49
CA VAL A 392 -17.04 -5.65 31.92
C VAL A 392 -18.27 -5.08 32.62
N LEU A 393 -18.09 -4.71 33.87
CA LEU A 393 -19.13 -4.13 34.72
C LEU A 393 -19.07 -2.59 34.75
N PRO A 394 -20.12 -1.88 35.18
CA PRO A 394 -20.14 -0.40 35.36
C PRO A 394 -18.96 0.14 36.16
N THR A 395 -18.53 -0.61 37.20
CA THR A 395 -17.41 -0.26 38.06
C THR A 395 -16.10 -0.14 37.31
N HIS A 396 -15.84 -1.05 36.35
CA HIS A 396 -14.64 -1.01 35.49
C HIS A 396 -14.66 0.23 34.59
N VAL A 397 -15.81 0.54 33.97
CA VAL A 397 -15.97 1.74 33.12
C VAL A 397 -15.74 3.02 33.92
N ASN A 398 -16.30 3.10 35.15
CA ASN A 398 -16.11 4.27 35.99
C ASN A 398 -14.65 4.46 36.41
N LYS A 399 -13.92 3.39 36.76
CA LYS A 399 -12.48 3.45 37.02
C LYS A 399 -11.69 3.83 35.78
N ALA A 400 -12.02 3.26 34.60
CA ALA A 400 -11.37 3.54 33.35
C ALA A 400 -11.49 5.00 32.90
N LYS A 401 -12.53 5.73 33.30
CA LYS A 401 -12.68 7.18 33.05
C LYS A 401 -11.48 7.98 33.56
N PHE A 402 -10.91 7.60 34.71
CA PHE A 402 -9.72 8.25 35.26
C PHE A 402 -8.48 7.96 34.43
N LEU A 403 -8.31 6.72 33.94
CA LEU A 403 -7.18 6.28 33.13
C LEU A 403 -7.23 6.85 31.72
N SER A 404 -8.41 7.13 31.18
CA SER A 404 -8.63 7.65 29.82
C SER A 404 -8.76 9.17 29.74
N ARG A 405 -8.37 9.92 30.79
CA ARG A 405 -8.34 11.39 30.78
C ARG A 405 -7.28 11.91 29.85
N THR A 406 -7.58 13.00 29.15
CA THR A 406 -6.56 13.74 28.39
C THR A 406 -5.57 14.42 29.31
N LEU A 407 -4.38 14.78 28.79
CA LEU A 407 -3.37 15.51 29.57
C LEU A 407 -3.93 16.84 30.13
N GLU A 408 -4.73 17.55 29.32
CA GLU A 408 -5.36 18.80 29.71
C GLU A 408 -6.29 18.61 30.92
N GLN A 409 -7.08 17.52 30.92
CA GLN A 409 -7.93 17.17 32.05
C GLN A 409 -7.14 16.79 33.31
N GLN A 410 -6.03 16.07 33.14
CA GLN A 410 -5.14 15.69 34.24
C GLN A 410 -4.42 16.92 34.86
N ILE A 411 -4.11 17.93 34.02
CA ILE A 411 -3.48 19.19 34.50
C ILE A 411 -4.51 20.08 35.17
N ALA A 412 -5.74 20.15 34.66
CA ALA A 412 -6.78 20.99 35.24
C ALA A 412 -7.27 20.49 36.64
N ASP A 413 -7.05 19.22 36.95
CA ASP A 413 -7.40 18.60 38.24
C ASP A 413 -6.27 18.72 39.31
N LYS A 414 -5.10 19.27 38.93
CA LYS A 414 -3.98 19.62 39.86
C LYS A 414 -4.00 21.06 40.23
#